data_295b3f55bc5da51638aae600a93cc89f
#
_entry.id   295b3f55bc5da51638aae600a93cc89f
#
_cell.length_a   1.000
_cell.length_b   1.000
_cell.length_c   1.000
_cell.angle_alpha   90.00
_cell.angle_beta   90.00
_cell.angle_gamma   90.00
#
_symmetry.space_group_name_H-M   'P 1'
#
loop_
_entity.id
_entity.type
_entity.pdbx_description
1 polymer ?
#
loop_
_entity_poly.entity_id
_entity_poly.type
_entity_poly.pdbx_seq_one_letter_code
_entity_poly.pdbx_strand_id
1 'polypeptide(L)'
;MSRRRRVHKKEERVDSRYGSPAVARLITTVMKRGKRSLAERVVYTAIDKSREGSDSVDPLEIVNKAIDNVRPRLEVRSRRVGGATYQVPMEVAPARQISLATRWIVRFADGRKGLPLAEALAQELKDAAAGQGNAIKKREDTHKMAQANRAFAHFRW
;
A
#
# COMPACT_ATOMS: atom_id res chain seq x y z
N MET A 1 30.01 9.48 -27.36
CA MET A 1 28.91 8.49 -27.38
C MET A 1 28.09 8.62 -26.10
N SER A 2 26.80 8.95 -26.21
CA SER A 2 25.92 9.07 -25.04
C SER A 2 25.59 7.69 -24.49
N ARG A 3 26.09 7.36 -23.29
CA ARG A 3 25.74 6.14 -22.55
C ARG A 3 24.46 6.32 -21.72
N ARG A 4 23.41 6.92 -22.29
CA ARG A 4 22.12 6.99 -21.61
C ARG A 4 21.57 5.58 -21.47
N ARG A 5 21.48 5.11 -20.23
CA ARG A 5 20.87 3.82 -19.87
C ARG A 5 19.40 3.83 -20.36
N ARG A 6 19.06 2.96 -21.30
CA ARG A 6 17.65 2.76 -21.70
C ARG A 6 16.88 2.33 -20.46
N VAL A 7 15.93 3.13 -20.04
CA VAL A 7 14.97 2.75 -19.01
C VAL A 7 14.03 1.74 -19.64
N HIS A 8 14.25 0.45 -19.39
CA HIS A 8 13.28 -0.57 -19.75
C HIS A 8 12.01 -0.33 -18.93
N LYS A 9 10.90 -0.04 -19.62
CA LYS A 9 9.58 -0.03 -19.00
C LYS A 9 9.35 -1.44 -18.43
N LYS A 10 9.31 -1.59 -17.12
CA LYS A 10 8.94 -2.86 -16.50
C LYS A 10 7.50 -3.15 -16.86
N GLU A 11 7.25 -4.26 -17.53
CA GLU A 11 5.90 -4.78 -17.71
C GLU A 11 5.25 -4.98 -16.33
N GLU A 12 4.02 -4.54 -16.16
CA GLU A 12 3.28 -4.76 -14.94
C GLU A 12 2.97 -6.25 -14.83
N ARG A 13 3.55 -6.87 -13.80
CA ARG A 13 3.26 -8.28 -13.51
C ARG A 13 1.83 -8.38 -13.01
N VAL A 14 1.08 -9.29 -13.61
CA VAL A 14 -0.26 -9.68 -13.20
C VAL A 14 -0.21 -11.01 -12.44
N ASP A 15 -1.18 -11.27 -11.58
CA ASP A 15 -1.31 -12.57 -10.93
C ASP A 15 -2.02 -13.59 -11.84
N SER A 16 -1.83 -14.88 -11.54
CA SER A 16 -2.34 -15.97 -12.38
C SER A 16 -3.83 -16.26 -12.18
N ARG A 17 -4.40 -15.91 -11.00
CA ARG A 17 -5.80 -16.26 -10.68
C ARG A 17 -6.78 -15.16 -11.10
N TYR A 18 -6.44 -13.90 -10.83
CA TYR A 18 -7.32 -12.75 -11.06
C TYR A 18 -6.86 -11.84 -12.20
N GLY A 19 -5.66 -12.06 -12.77
CA GLY A 19 -5.09 -11.18 -13.81
C GLY A 19 -4.87 -9.74 -13.35
N SER A 20 -4.80 -9.49 -12.03
CA SER A 20 -4.78 -8.16 -11.43
C SER A 20 -3.38 -7.71 -11.02
N PRO A 21 -2.93 -6.52 -11.46
CA PRO A 21 -1.67 -5.94 -10.99
C PRO A 21 -1.68 -5.61 -9.50
N ALA A 22 -2.84 -5.28 -8.94
CA ALA A 22 -2.99 -4.97 -7.52
C ALA A 22 -2.75 -6.21 -6.66
N VAL A 23 -3.32 -7.36 -7.04
CA VAL A 23 -3.12 -8.64 -6.37
C VAL A 23 -1.67 -9.11 -6.51
N ALA A 24 -1.07 -8.98 -7.69
CA ALA A 24 0.35 -9.32 -7.89
C ALA A 24 1.28 -8.50 -6.98
N ARG A 25 0.96 -7.22 -6.74
CA ARG A 25 1.69 -6.36 -5.80
C ARG A 25 1.50 -6.79 -4.35
N LEU A 26 0.27 -7.17 -3.96
CA LEU A 26 -0.01 -7.73 -2.63
C LEU A 26 0.83 -9.00 -2.39
N ILE A 27 0.79 -9.94 -3.32
CA ILE A 27 1.59 -11.19 -3.26
C ILE A 27 3.09 -10.87 -3.08
N THR A 28 3.61 -9.93 -3.88
CA THR A 28 5.01 -9.53 -3.80
C THR A 28 5.35 -8.89 -2.44
N THR A 29 4.42 -8.13 -1.85
CA THR A 29 4.63 -7.46 -0.56
C THR A 29 4.53 -8.43 0.62
N VAL A 30 3.64 -9.42 0.54
CA VAL A 30 3.49 -10.49 1.54
C VAL A 30 4.64 -11.48 1.49
N MET A 31 5.24 -11.68 0.31
CA MET A 31 6.30 -12.65 0.10
C MET A 31 7.52 -12.38 0.98
N LYS A 32 7.90 -13.36 1.79
CA LYS A 32 9.12 -13.36 2.63
C LYS A 32 10.06 -14.46 2.12
N ARG A 33 11.35 -14.18 2.05
CA ARG A 33 12.42 -15.14 1.67
C ARG A 33 12.18 -15.86 0.32
N GLY A 34 11.53 -15.19 -0.64
CA GLY A 34 11.27 -15.75 -1.98
C GLY A 34 10.17 -16.84 -2.06
N LYS A 35 9.45 -17.13 -0.95
CA LYS A 35 8.40 -18.15 -0.91
C LYS A 35 7.10 -17.65 -1.57
N ARG A 36 7.10 -17.59 -2.91
CA ARG A 36 5.99 -17.01 -3.68
C ARG A 36 4.70 -17.84 -3.59
N SER A 37 4.79 -19.16 -3.73
CA SER A 37 3.62 -20.05 -3.68
C SER A 37 2.87 -19.94 -2.34
N LEU A 38 3.60 -19.79 -1.23
CA LEU A 38 3.00 -19.54 0.08
C LEU A 38 2.31 -18.17 0.13
N ALA A 39 2.96 -17.12 -0.40
CA ALA A 39 2.37 -15.78 -0.43
C ALA A 39 1.10 -15.73 -1.30
N GLU A 40 1.07 -16.41 -2.44
CA GLU A 40 -0.10 -16.55 -3.30
C GLU A 40 -1.25 -17.23 -2.54
N ARG A 41 -0.99 -18.33 -1.87
CA ARG A 41 -2.00 -19.03 -1.06
C ARG A 41 -2.58 -18.12 0.03
N VAL A 42 -1.73 -17.42 0.77
CA VAL A 42 -2.15 -16.49 1.83
C VAL A 42 -3.03 -15.37 1.28
N VAL A 43 -2.62 -14.74 0.17
CA VAL A 43 -3.36 -13.62 -0.43
C VAL A 43 -4.69 -14.10 -1.00
N TYR A 44 -4.72 -15.23 -1.72
CA TYR A 44 -5.98 -15.77 -2.27
C TYR A 44 -6.96 -16.15 -1.16
N THR A 45 -6.50 -16.84 -0.12
CA THR A 45 -7.33 -17.14 1.05
C THR A 45 -7.85 -15.87 1.73
N ALA A 46 -7.02 -14.82 1.82
CA ALA A 46 -7.45 -13.55 2.38
C ALA A 46 -8.53 -12.87 1.53
N ILE A 47 -8.39 -12.89 0.21
CA ILE A 47 -9.39 -12.33 -0.71
C ILE A 47 -10.70 -13.13 -0.62
N ASP A 48 -10.64 -14.46 -0.63
CA ASP A 48 -11.82 -15.33 -0.50
C ASP A 48 -12.54 -15.04 0.83
N LYS A 49 -11.83 -14.98 1.97
CA LYS A 49 -12.38 -14.64 3.29
C LYS A 49 -12.89 -13.18 3.37
N SER A 50 -12.32 -12.26 2.61
CA SER A 50 -12.82 -10.88 2.58
C SER A 50 -14.20 -10.75 1.92
N ARG A 51 -14.61 -11.74 1.13
CA ARG A 51 -15.96 -11.85 0.55
C ARG A 51 -17.02 -12.42 1.50
N GLU A 52 -16.63 -13.17 2.52
CA GLU A 52 -17.58 -13.79 3.44
C GLU A 52 -18.55 -12.75 4.01
N GLY A 53 -19.84 -12.92 3.71
CA GLY A 53 -20.89 -11.97 4.02
C GLY A 53 -21.30 -11.00 2.91
N SER A 54 -20.66 -11.07 1.72
CA SER A 54 -20.98 -10.21 0.56
C SER A 54 -20.74 -10.98 -0.76
N ASP A 55 -21.43 -12.11 -0.94
CA ASP A 55 -21.23 -13.01 -2.09
C ASP A 55 -21.51 -12.37 -3.47
N SER A 56 -22.21 -11.24 -3.51
CA SER A 56 -22.52 -10.49 -4.73
C SER A 56 -21.41 -9.53 -5.18
N VAL A 57 -20.38 -9.28 -4.34
CA VAL A 57 -19.33 -8.29 -4.65
C VAL A 57 -18.12 -8.97 -5.29
N ASP A 58 -17.60 -8.38 -6.36
CA ASP A 58 -16.37 -8.86 -6.98
C ASP A 58 -15.20 -8.77 -5.96
N PRO A 59 -14.46 -9.88 -5.74
CA PRO A 59 -13.29 -9.89 -4.86
C PRO A 59 -12.28 -8.80 -5.17
N LEU A 60 -12.11 -8.47 -6.45
CA LEU A 60 -11.19 -7.41 -6.90
C LEU A 60 -11.68 -6.03 -6.50
N GLU A 61 -12.98 -5.81 -6.44
CA GLU A 61 -13.55 -4.51 -6.03
C GLU A 61 -13.16 -4.17 -4.60
N ILE A 62 -13.24 -5.15 -3.68
CA ILE A 62 -12.84 -4.97 -2.28
C ILE A 62 -11.36 -4.59 -2.18
N VAL A 63 -10.50 -5.32 -2.91
CA VAL A 63 -9.05 -5.06 -2.91
C VAL A 63 -8.74 -3.68 -3.49
N ASN A 64 -9.33 -3.32 -4.62
CA ASN A 64 -9.09 -2.03 -5.27
C ASN A 64 -9.59 -0.88 -4.38
N LYS A 65 -10.80 -0.99 -3.83
CA LYS A 65 -11.38 -0.01 -2.92
C LYS A 65 -10.52 0.16 -1.65
N ALA A 66 -10.03 -0.94 -1.07
CA ALA A 66 -9.13 -0.90 0.08
C ALA A 66 -7.84 -0.13 -0.25
N ILE A 67 -7.21 -0.46 -1.39
CA ILE A 67 -5.99 0.23 -1.82
C ILE A 67 -6.28 1.71 -2.07
N ASP A 68 -7.35 2.05 -2.77
CA ASP A 68 -7.71 3.44 -3.09
C ASP A 68 -7.98 4.27 -1.85
N ASN A 69 -8.65 3.70 -0.85
CA ASN A 69 -8.90 4.37 0.42
C ASN A 69 -7.62 4.60 1.23
N VAL A 70 -6.63 3.72 1.13
CA VAL A 70 -5.37 3.82 1.90
C VAL A 70 -4.31 4.69 1.21
N ARG A 71 -4.42 4.97 -0.09
CA ARG A 71 -3.42 5.74 -0.85
C ARG A 71 -3.20 7.13 -0.26
N PRO A 72 -1.96 7.48 0.15
CA PRO A 72 -1.65 8.83 0.61
C PRO A 72 -1.40 9.76 -0.59
N ARG A 73 -1.96 10.96 -0.56
CA ARG A 73 -1.68 12.02 -1.54
C ARG A 73 -0.41 12.81 -1.20
N LEU A 74 -0.11 12.92 0.08
CA LEU A 74 1.02 13.68 0.61
C LEU A 74 1.89 12.77 1.48
N GLU A 75 3.20 12.97 1.45
CA GLU A 75 4.17 12.42 2.39
C GLU A 75 5.07 13.52 2.90
N VAL A 76 5.71 13.29 4.05
CA VAL A 76 6.70 14.22 4.61
C VAL A 76 8.08 13.62 4.39
N ARG A 77 8.99 14.42 3.83
CA ARG A 77 10.41 14.05 3.67
C ARG A 77 11.30 15.01 4.41
N SER A 78 12.29 14.48 5.10
CA SER A 78 13.29 15.28 5.76
C SER A 78 14.27 15.88 4.74
N ARG A 79 14.53 17.20 4.87
CA ARG A 79 15.54 17.92 4.10
C ARG A 79 16.42 18.72 5.04
N ARG A 80 17.73 18.66 4.82
CA ARG A 80 18.69 19.47 5.59
C ARG A 80 18.95 20.78 4.86
N VAL A 81 18.69 21.90 5.53
CA VAL A 81 18.92 23.25 5.02
C VAL A 81 19.65 24.05 6.08
N GLY A 82 20.84 24.60 5.76
CA GLY A 82 21.61 25.42 6.69
C GLY A 82 21.97 24.73 8.03
N GLY A 83 22.12 23.38 8.03
CA GLY A 83 22.45 22.61 9.24
C GLY A 83 21.23 22.10 10.02
N ALA A 84 20.03 22.66 9.83
CA ALA A 84 18.77 22.18 10.42
C ALA A 84 18.05 21.19 9.50
N THR A 85 17.35 20.21 10.09
CA THR A 85 16.53 19.22 9.36
C THR A 85 15.08 19.62 9.42
N TYR A 86 14.49 19.89 8.25
CA TYR A 86 13.09 20.26 8.09
C TYR A 86 12.28 19.10 7.52
N GLN A 87 11.06 18.95 7.98
CA GLN A 87 10.10 17.98 7.47
C GLN A 87 9.29 18.65 6.35
N VAL A 88 9.63 18.37 5.09
CA VAL A 88 9.03 19.02 3.93
C VAL A 88 7.89 18.19 3.39
N PRO A 89 6.65 18.71 3.30
CA PRO A 89 5.54 18.01 2.68
C PRO A 89 5.69 17.96 1.15
N MET A 90 5.46 16.79 0.59
CA MET A 90 5.56 16.55 -0.86
C MET A 90 4.40 15.71 -1.37
N GLU A 91 3.98 15.95 -2.59
CA GLU A 91 3.03 15.09 -3.29
C GLU A 91 3.65 13.74 -3.63
N VAL A 92 2.87 12.69 -3.48
CA VAL A 92 3.31 11.33 -3.75
C VAL A 92 2.93 10.94 -5.18
N ALA A 93 3.90 10.50 -5.99
CA ALA A 93 3.64 10.00 -7.33
C ALA A 93 2.68 8.78 -7.31
N PRO A 94 1.75 8.64 -8.29
CA PRO A 94 0.71 7.60 -8.28
C PRO A 94 1.23 6.18 -8.05
N ALA A 95 2.30 5.80 -8.72
CA ALA A 95 2.92 4.47 -8.54
C ALA A 95 3.44 4.23 -7.10
N ARG A 96 3.94 5.28 -6.44
CA ARG A 96 4.40 5.23 -5.06
C ARG A 96 3.22 5.21 -4.08
N GLN A 97 2.12 5.92 -4.38
CA GLN A 97 0.89 5.87 -3.56
C GLN A 97 0.40 4.44 -3.40
N ILE A 98 0.27 3.69 -4.52
CA ILE A 98 -0.14 2.29 -4.50
C ILE A 98 0.85 1.44 -3.72
N SER A 99 2.14 1.65 -3.92
CA SER A 99 3.19 0.90 -3.21
C SER A 99 3.16 1.13 -1.69
N LEU A 100 2.90 2.37 -1.25
CA LEU A 100 2.75 2.71 0.17
C LEU A 100 1.48 2.08 0.75
N ALA A 101 0.34 2.21 0.06
CA ALA A 101 -0.93 1.64 0.49
C ALA A 101 -0.83 0.12 0.70
N THR A 102 -0.32 -0.60 -0.29
CA THR A 102 -0.14 -2.06 -0.22
C THR A 102 0.77 -2.45 0.95
N ARG A 103 1.88 -1.73 1.14
CA ARG A 103 2.82 -1.97 2.25
C ARG A 103 2.18 -1.72 3.61
N TRP A 104 1.36 -0.69 3.76
CA TRP A 104 0.70 -0.39 5.03
C TRP A 104 -0.36 -1.44 5.36
N ILE A 105 -1.19 -1.83 4.40
CA ILE A 105 -2.18 -2.90 4.58
C ILE A 105 -1.48 -4.19 5.07
N VAL A 106 -0.44 -4.64 4.37
CA VAL A 106 0.28 -5.87 4.75
C VAL A 106 0.98 -5.73 6.11
N ARG A 107 1.58 -4.57 6.41
CA ARG A 107 2.25 -4.33 7.69
C ARG A 107 1.28 -4.39 8.86
N PHE A 108 0.11 -3.79 8.74
CA PHE A 108 -0.88 -3.79 9.82
C PHE A 108 -1.57 -5.14 9.96
N ALA A 109 -1.77 -5.87 8.86
CA ALA A 109 -2.19 -7.26 8.92
C ALA A 109 -1.17 -8.16 9.66
N ASP A 110 0.12 -8.04 9.34
CA ASP A 110 1.21 -8.80 10.00
C ASP A 110 1.35 -8.43 11.50
N GLY A 111 0.92 -7.22 11.88
CA GLY A 111 0.92 -6.76 13.27
C GLY A 111 -0.28 -7.20 14.12
N ARG A 112 -1.32 -7.81 13.54
CA ARG A 112 -2.47 -8.34 14.29
C ARG A 112 -2.07 -9.62 15.00
N LYS A 113 -2.12 -9.61 16.32
CA LYS A 113 -1.78 -10.79 17.16
C LYS A 113 -2.95 -11.76 17.25
N GLY A 114 -2.65 -13.06 17.38
CA GLY A 114 -3.65 -14.09 17.63
C GLY A 114 -4.41 -14.59 16.40
N LEU A 115 -4.11 -14.11 15.20
CA LEU A 115 -4.74 -14.51 13.95
C LEU A 115 -3.70 -14.97 12.93
N PRO A 116 -4.02 -15.99 12.11
CA PRO A 116 -3.23 -16.32 10.93
C PRO A 116 -3.18 -15.13 9.95
N LEU A 117 -2.05 -14.95 9.25
CA LEU A 117 -1.86 -13.80 8.35
C LEU A 117 -2.96 -13.67 7.28
N ALA A 118 -3.50 -14.78 6.78
CA ALA A 118 -4.59 -14.76 5.80
C ALA A 118 -5.88 -14.13 6.37
N GLU A 119 -6.23 -14.45 7.62
CA GLU A 119 -7.39 -13.87 8.30
C GLU A 119 -7.18 -12.41 8.68
N ALA A 120 -6.00 -12.12 9.21
CA ALA A 120 -5.62 -10.76 9.56
C ALA A 120 -5.63 -9.83 8.33
N LEU A 121 -5.15 -10.33 7.17
CA LEU A 121 -5.17 -9.60 5.91
C LEU A 121 -6.59 -9.42 5.37
N ALA A 122 -7.45 -10.44 5.48
CA ALA A 122 -8.86 -10.35 5.10
C ALA A 122 -9.59 -9.26 5.90
N GLN A 123 -9.38 -9.23 7.22
CA GLN A 123 -9.97 -8.20 8.09
C GLN A 123 -9.46 -6.80 7.74
N GLU A 124 -8.14 -6.64 7.53
CA GLU A 124 -7.56 -5.34 7.19
C GLU A 124 -8.07 -4.84 5.83
N LEU A 125 -8.29 -5.74 4.85
CA LEU A 125 -8.89 -5.39 3.55
C LEU A 125 -10.36 -4.96 3.71
N LYS A 126 -11.17 -5.67 4.52
CA LYS A 126 -12.56 -5.28 4.83
C LYS A 126 -12.61 -3.91 5.50
N ASP A 127 -11.81 -3.72 6.55
CA ASP A 127 -11.74 -2.47 7.31
C ASP A 127 -11.33 -1.29 6.40
N ALA A 128 -10.29 -1.49 5.59
CA ALA A 128 -9.80 -0.47 4.66
C ALA A 128 -10.82 -0.14 3.56
N ALA A 129 -11.55 -1.14 3.02
CA ALA A 129 -12.62 -0.92 2.06
C ALA A 129 -13.79 -0.13 2.66
N ALA A 130 -14.08 -0.34 3.96
CA ALA A 130 -15.05 0.43 4.72
C ALA A 130 -14.54 1.82 5.16
N GLY A 131 -13.29 2.19 4.85
CA GLY A 131 -12.70 3.46 5.27
C GLY A 131 -12.26 3.48 6.73
N GLN A 132 -12.01 2.33 7.33
CA GLN A 132 -11.65 2.15 8.74
C GLN A 132 -10.32 1.37 8.86
N GLY A 133 -9.87 1.15 10.08
CA GLY A 133 -8.68 0.35 10.36
C GLY A 133 -7.38 1.13 10.47
N ASN A 134 -6.30 0.39 10.80
CA ASN A 134 -5.01 1.00 11.11
C ASN A 134 -4.29 1.55 9.86
N ALA A 135 -4.52 0.96 8.69
CA ALA A 135 -3.97 1.46 7.44
C ALA A 135 -4.56 2.83 7.06
N ILE A 136 -5.87 3.03 7.26
CA ILE A 136 -6.54 4.31 7.06
C ILE A 136 -6.01 5.35 8.05
N LYS A 137 -5.94 4.98 9.34
CA LYS A 137 -5.37 5.86 10.38
C LYS A 137 -3.95 6.31 10.02
N LYS A 138 -3.11 5.40 9.51
CA LYS A 138 -1.76 5.74 9.05
C LYS A 138 -1.75 6.77 7.91
N ARG A 139 -2.66 6.64 6.94
CA ARG A 139 -2.84 7.64 5.87
C ARG A 139 -3.20 9.00 6.46
N GLU A 140 -4.17 9.04 7.39
CA GLU A 140 -4.62 10.28 8.02
C GLU A 140 -3.51 10.94 8.84
N ASP A 141 -2.77 10.17 9.63
CA ASP A 141 -1.64 10.66 10.40
C ASP A 141 -0.56 11.24 9.49
N THR A 142 -0.30 10.59 8.34
CA THR A 142 0.65 11.10 7.35
C THR A 142 0.17 12.42 6.74
N HIS A 143 -1.13 12.54 6.43
CA HIS A 143 -1.72 13.78 5.92
C HIS A 143 -1.71 14.89 6.99
N LYS A 144 -2.05 14.58 8.26
CA LYS A 144 -1.96 15.53 9.39
C LYS A 144 -0.54 16.05 9.58
N MET A 145 0.46 15.16 9.53
CA MET A 145 1.87 15.57 9.60
C MET A 145 2.26 16.48 8.44
N ALA A 146 1.81 16.17 7.22
CA ALA A 146 2.08 17.02 6.05
C ALA A 146 1.42 18.40 6.18
N GLN A 147 0.21 18.45 6.70
CA GLN A 147 -0.52 19.71 6.95
C GLN A 147 0.15 20.56 8.04
N ALA A 148 0.56 19.95 9.15
CA ALA A 148 1.27 20.65 10.23
C ALA A 148 2.60 21.26 9.75
N ASN A 149 3.28 20.61 8.79
CA ASN A 149 4.54 21.07 8.24
C ASN A 149 4.37 21.92 6.96
N ARG A 150 3.15 22.40 6.64
CA ARG A 150 2.87 23.15 5.41
C ARG A 150 3.72 24.41 5.26
N ALA A 151 4.09 25.04 6.37
CA ALA A 151 4.97 26.22 6.36
C ALA A 151 6.33 25.97 5.70
N PHE A 152 6.83 24.73 5.74
CA PHE A 152 8.10 24.34 5.14
C PHE A 152 8.01 23.87 3.68
N ALA A 153 6.83 23.98 3.05
CA ALA A 153 6.61 23.54 1.66
C ALA A 153 7.52 24.29 0.66
N HIS A 154 7.92 25.53 0.97
CA HIS A 154 8.83 26.33 0.14
C HIS A 154 10.26 25.74 0.06
N PHE A 155 10.64 24.84 0.95
CA PHE A 155 11.90 24.09 0.87
C PHE A 155 11.83 22.88 -0.07
N ARG A 156 10.74 22.69 -0.82
CA ARG A 156 10.60 21.63 -1.83
C ARG A 156 11.64 21.82 -2.95
N TRP A 157 12.25 20.71 -3.45
CA TRP A 157 13.16 20.70 -4.58
C TRP A 157 12.55 20.07 -5.82
#